data_b131480a8f180bbdb9ebd6984fdcb2b2
#
_entry.id   b131480a8f180bbdb9ebd6984fdcb2b2
#
_cell.length_a   1.000
_cell.length_b   1.000
_cell.length_c   1.000
_cell.angle_alpha   90.00
_cell.angle_beta   90.00
_cell.angle_gamma   90.00
#
_symmetry.space_group_name_H-M   'P 1'
#
loop_
_entity.id
_entity.type
_entity.pdbx_description
1 polymer ?
#
loop_
_entity_poly.entity_id
_entity_poly.type
_entity_poly.pdbx_seq_one_letter_code
_entity_poly.pdbx_strand_id
1 'polypeptide(L)'
;EAEAKHMTLHDLITIASMVEREAKFKEDQVPIASVILKRLEVGMPLQIDATVQYALGAQKEELTVADTKIDSPYNTYIHPGLPPGPIGSPGMEAIRAVLKAQPGEYLYYVAKEDGHHVFTKTYDEHRAETETIYGSSS
;
A
#
# COMPACT_ATOMS: atom_id res chain seq x y z
N GLU A 1 -2.17 -1.44 21.91
CA GLU A 1 -1.03 -1.06 21.04
C GLU A 1 -1.43 -0.09 19.93
N ALA A 2 -2.66 -0.19 19.41
CA ALA A 2 -3.13 0.78 18.45
C ALA A 2 -3.13 2.19 19.06
N GLU A 3 -3.47 2.28 20.33
CA GLU A 3 -3.46 3.56 21.05
C GLU A 3 -2.06 4.13 21.14
N ALA A 4 -1.05 3.27 21.34
CA ALA A 4 0.33 3.70 21.41
C ALA A 4 0.82 4.31 20.08
N LYS A 5 0.19 3.93 18.97
CA LYS A 5 0.51 4.48 17.65
C LYS A 5 -0.43 5.61 17.25
N HIS A 6 -1.28 6.05 18.17
CA HIS A 6 -2.24 7.13 17.90
C HIS A 6 -3.17 6.84 16.73
N MET A 7 -3.57 5.58 16.60
CA MET A 7 -4.54 5.19 15.58
C MET A 7 -5.71 4.45 16.22
N THR A 8 -6.86 4.53 15.59
CA THR A 8 -8.04 3.81 16.06
C THR A 8 -7.96 2.35 15.63
N LEU A 9 -8.78 1.50 16.25
CA LEU A 9 -8.91 0.12 15.81
C LEU A 9 -9.36 0.06 14.34
N HIS A 10 -10.26 0.96 13.95
CA HIS A 10 -10.72 1.05 12.57
C HIS A 10 -9.54 1.33 11.62
N ASP A 11 -8.67 2.27 11.98
CA ASP A 11 -7.48 2.59 11.18
C ASP A 11 -6.55 1.39 11.08
N LEU A 12 -6.32 0.72 12.20
CA LEU A 12 -5.45 -0.44 12.24
C LEU A 12 -5.94 -1.54 11.29
N ILE A 13 -7.22 -1.86 11.34
CA ILE A 13 -7.80 -2.89 10.50
C ILE A 13 -7.78 -2.47 9.02
N THR A 14 -8.05 -1.19 8.76
CA THR A 14 -8.01 -0.66 7.40
C THR A 14 -6.62 -0.80 6.79
N ILE A 15 -5.59 -0.38 7.54
CA ILE A 15 -4.20 -0.49 7.07
C ILE A 15 -3.81 -1.96 6.88
N ALA A 16 -4.15 -2.80 7.85
CA ALA A 16 -3.82 -4.23 7.78
C ALA A 16 -4.47 -4.90 6.56
N SER A 17 -5.70 -4.50 6.21
CA SER A 17 -6.37 -5.06 5.04
C SER A 17 -5.65 -4.71 3.75
N MET A 18 -5.07 -3.50 3.68
CA MET A 18 -4.27 -3.09 2.53
C MET A 18 -2.94 -3.83 2.48
N VAL A 19 -2.27 -3.95 3.62
CA VAL A 19 -0.99 -4.67 3.71
C VAL A 19 -1.15 -6.11 3.26
N GLU A 20 -2.22 -6.77 3.71
CA GLU A 20 -2.45 -8.18 3.35
C GLU A 20 -2.67 -8.36 1.86
N ARG A 21 -3.38 -7.43 1.22
CA ARG A 21 -3.63 -7.50 -0.20
C ARG A 21 -2.39 -7.17 -1.04
N GLU A 22 -1.52 -6.29 -0.53
CA GLU A 22 -0.33 -5.85 -1.26
C GLU A 22 0.85 -6.81 -1.09
N ALA A 23 1.03 -7.39 0.08
CA ALA A 23 2.18 -8.24 0.37
C ALA A 23 1.91 -9.68 -0.05
N LYS A 24 2.68 -10.17 -1.01
CA LYS A 24 2.60 -11.58 -1.41
C LYS A 24 3.34 -12.46 -0.40
N PHE A 25 4.42 -11.95 0.17
CA PHE A 25 5.22 -12.67 1.14
C PHE A 25 5.12 -12.02 2.52
N LYS A 26 5.15 -12.85 3.55
CA LYS A 26 5.03 -12.39 4.92
C LYS A 26 6.11 -11.37 5.30
N GLU A 27 7.34 -11.59 4.85
CA GLU A 27 8.47 -10.72 5.18
C GLU A 27 8.33 -9.32 4.60
N ASP A 28 7.45 -9.12 3.63
CA ASP A 28 7.21 -7.80 3.05
C ASP A 28 6.13 -7.00 3.78
N GLN A 29 5.39 -7.63 4.68
CA GLN A 29 4.27 -6.96 5.35
C GLN A 29 4.70 -5.77 6.21
N VAL A 30 5.74 -5.94 7.03
CA VAL A 30 6.22 -4.84 7.87
C VAL A 30 6.77 -3.68 7.03
N PRO A 31 7.65 -3.95 6.04
CA PRO A 31 8.13 -2.86 5.19
C PRO A 31 7.01 -2.12 4.44
N ILE A 32 6.02 -2.85 3.92
CA ILE A 32 4.88 -2.21 3.24
C ILE A 32 4.09 -1.36 4.21
N ALA A 33 3.83 -1.87 5.40
CA ALA A 33 3.13 -1.10 6.43
C ALA A 33 3.91 0.17 6.78
N SER A 34 5.24 0.09 6.85
CA SER A 34 6.09 1.25 7.12
C SER A 34 5.94 2.33 6.05
N VAL A 35 5.88 1.94 4.77
CA VAL A 35 5.66 2.89 3.68
C VAL A 35 4.30 3.56 3.80
N ILE A 36 3.27 2.77 4.08
CA ILE A 36 1.92 3.32 4.26
C ILE A 36 1.90 4.34 5.39
N LEU A 37 2.48 3.99 6.54
CA LEU A 37 2.54 4.89 7.69
C LEU A 37 3.32 6.16 7.36
N LYS A 38 4.42 6.03 6.61
CA LYS A 38 5.22 7.18 6.21
C LYS A 38 4.45 8.10 5.28
N ARG A 39 3.75 7.55 4.30
CA ARG A 39 2.93 8.37 3.39
C ARG A 39 1.81 9.09 4.14
N LEU A 40 1.19 8.43 5.12
CA LEU A 40 0.18 9.08 5.95
C LEU A 40 0.78 10.23 6.74
N GLU A 41 1.99 10.04 7.28
CA GLU A 41 2.68 11.05 8.07
C GLU A 41 2.97 12.31 7.26
N VAL A 42 3.39 12.15 6.00
CA VAL A 42 3.75 13.29 5.15
C VAL A 42 2.60 13.78 4.26
N GLY A 43 1.42 13.18 4.37
CA GLY A 43 0.25 13.61 3.60
C GLY A 43 0.25 13.18 2.14
N MET A 44 0.99 12.14 1.80
CA MET A 44 1.09 11.65 0.45
C MET A 44 -0.03 10.64 0.16
N PRO A 45 -0.68 10.69 -1.03
CA PRO A 45 -1.67 9.67 -1.39
C PRO A 45 -1.06 8.27 -1.32
N LEU A 46 -1.83 7.30 -0.85
CA LEU A 46 -1.30 5.95 -0.66
C LEU A 46 -1.07 5.20 -1.98
N GLN A 47 -1.89 5.47 -2.99
CA GLN A 47 -1.75 4.90 -4.34
C GLN A 47 -1.68 3.36 -4.32
N ILE A 48 -2.62 2.76 -3.60
CA ILE A 48 -2.67 1.30 -3.45
C ILE A 48 -3.69 0.72 -4.42
N ASP A 49 -3.23 -0.08 -5.37
CA ASP A 49 -4.08 -0.68 -6.40
C ASP A 49 -5.24 -1.49 -5.81
N ALA A 50 -4.99 -2.20 -4.72
CA ALA A 50 -6.02 -3.03 -4.10
C ALA A 50 -7.25 -2.22 -3.68
N THR A 51 -7.08 -0.94 -3.31
CA THR A 51 -8.21 -0.10 -2.94
C THR A 51 -9.08 0.24 -4.17
N VAL A 52 -8.44 0.43 -5.31
CA VAL A 52 -9.16 0.68 -6.56
C VAL A 52 -9.89 -0.59 -7.01
N GLN A 53 -9.23 -1.74 -6.90
CA GLN A 53 -9.85 -3.03 -7.20
C GLN A 53 -11.10 -3.25 -6.35
N TYR A 54 -11.00 -2.92 -5.06
CA TYR A 54 -12.15 -3.01 -4.16
C TYR A 54 -13.29 -2.09 -4.61
N ALA A 55 -12.96 -0.86 -5.00
CA ALA A 55 -13.95 0.10 -5.46
C ALA A 55 -14.63 -0.36 -6.76
N LEU A 56 -13.88 -1.00 -7.64
CA LEU A 56 -14.43 -1.54 -8.90
C LEU A 56 -15.28 -2.78 -8.67
N GLY A 57 -15.12 -3.46 -7.55
CA GLY A 57 -15.86 -4.67 -7.27
C GLY A 57 -15.37 -5.87 -8.06
N ALA A 58 -14.18 -5.81 -8.63
CA ALA A 58 -13.63 -6.89 -9.44
C ALA A 58 -12.12 -6.93 -9.27
N GLN A 59 -11.55 -8.14 -9.36
CA GLN A 59 -10.11 -8.29 -9.34
C GLN A 59 -9.58 -8.15 -10.76
N LYS A 60 -8.78 -7.12 -10.96
CA LYS A 60 -8.04 -6.91 -12.20
C LYS A 60 -6.58 -7.03 -11.88
N GLU A 61 -5.84 -7.83 -12.64
CA GLU A 61 -4.42 -7.97 -12.42
C GLU A 61 -3.68 -6.66 -12.67
N GLU A 62 -4.14 -5.91 -13.66
CA GLU A 62 -3.56 -4.62 -13.97
C GLU A 62 -4.66 -3.57 -14.03
N LEU A 63 -4.40 -2.43 -13.42
CA LEU A 63 -5.30 -1.30 -13.50
C LEU A 63 -4.90 -0.42 -14.68
N THR A 64 -5.90 0.09 -15.37
CA THR A 64 -5.64 1.08 -16.42
C THR A 64 -5.48 2.46 -15.79
N VAL A 65 -4.99 3.42 -16.57
CA VAL A 65 -4.92 4.81 -16.11
C VAL A 65 -6.32 5.31 -15.76
N ALA A 66 -7.32 4.95 -16.56
CA ALA A 66 -8.70 5.33 -16.29
C ALA A 66 -9.19 4.76 -14.95
N ASP A 67 -8.82 3.51 -14.63
CA ASP A 67 -9.19 2.90 -13.35
C ASP A 67 -8.65 3.70 -12.16
N THR A 68 -7.45 4.26 -12.27
CA THR A 68 -6.85 5.03 -11.17
C THR A 68 -7.49 6.40 -10.99
N LYS A 69 -8.44 6.76 -11.85
CA LYS A 69 -9.13 8.06 -11.78
C LYS A 69 -10.60 7.93 -11.41
N ILE A 70 -11.08 6.72 -11.08
CA ILE A 70 -12.50 6.55 -10.75
C ILE A 70 -12.88 7.37 -9.52
N ASP A 71 -14.10 7.87 -9.53
CA ASP A 71 -14.62 8.68 -8.43
C ASP A 71 -15.18 7.76 -7.34
N SER A 72 -14.33 7.43 -6.40
CA SER A 72 -14.70 6.60 -5.25
C SER A 72 -13.92 7.05 -4.04
N PRO A 73 -14.54 7.11 -2.85
CA PRO A 73 -13.80 7.43 -1.63
C PRO A 73 -12.74 6.39 -1.29
N TYR A 74 -12.81 5.20 -1.87
CA TYR A 74 -11.79 4.16 -1.70
C TYR A 74 -10.58 4.34 -2.60
N ASN A 75 -10.66 5.25 -3.59
CA ASN A 75 -9.56 5.43 -4.53
C ASN A 75 -8.43 6.24 -3.89
N THR A 76 -7.37 5.54 -3.47
CA THR A 76 -6.22 6.16 -2.81
C THR A 76 -5.28 6.89 -3.77
N TYR A 77 -5.54 6.85 -5.07
CA TYR A 77 -4.80 7.67 -6.03
C TYR A 77 -5.27 9.11 -6.02
N ILE A 78 -6.57 9.35 -5.76
CA ILE A 78 -7.12 10.70 -5.80
C ILE A 78 -7.44 11.28 -4.42
N HIS A 79 -7.56 10.44 -3.39
CA HIS A 79 -7.84 10.90 -2.03
C HIS A 79 -6.66 10.58 -1.14
N PRO A 80 -5.96 11.59 -0.60
CA PRO A 80 -4.91 11.33 0.38
C PRO A 80 -5.51 10.80 1.68
N GLY A 81 -4.71 10.06 2.44
CA GLY A 81 -5.16 9.47 3.68
C GLY A 81 -5.75 8.08 3.49
N LEU A 82 -6.34 7.55 4.56
CA LEU A 82 -6.92 6.23 4.55
C LEU A 82 -8.26 6.20 3.82
N PRO A 83 -8.59 5.08 3.15
CA PRO A 83 -9.95 4.91 2.63
C PRO A 83 -10.95 4.83 3.79
N PRO A 84 -12.27 4.89 3.50
CA PRO A 84 -13.29 4.90 4.55
C PRO A 84 -13.30 3.67 5.46
N GLY A 85 -12.79 2.54 5.00
CA GLY A 85 -12.77 1.33 5.80
C GLY A 85 -11.92 0.24 5.17
N PRO A 86 -11.89 -0.94 5.82
CA PRO A 86 -11.10 -2.06 5.32
C PRO A 86 -11.57 -2.54 3.95
N ILE A 87 -10.63 -3.05 3.15
CA ILE A 87 -10.93 -3.60 1.84
C ILE A 87 -10.97 -5.14 1.87
N GLY A 88 -10.92 -5.70 3.05
CA GLY A 88 -10.99 -7.14 3.29
C GLY A 88 -10.87 -7.44 4.76
N SER A 89 -10.87 -8.70 5.12
CA SER A 89 -10.71 -9.15 6.50
C SER A 89 -9.27 -9.59 6.71
N PRO A 90 -8.42 -8.76 7.32
CA PRO A 90 -7.00 -9.11 7.47
C PRO A 90 -6.79 -10.18 8.51
N GLY A 91 -5.79 -11.03 8.30
CA GLY A 91 -5.37 -12.02 9.29
C GLY A 91 -4.52 -11.37 10.37
N MET A 92 -4.24 -12.14 11.41
CA MET A 92 -3.48 -11.64 12.55
C MET A 92 -2.05 -11.23 12.19
N GLU A 93 -1.44 -11.89 11.21
CA GLU A 93 -0.08 -11.54 10.82
C GLU A 93 0.00 -10.13 10.24
N ALA A 94 -0.97 -9.77 9.40
CA ALA A 94 -1.01 -8.42 8.84
C ALA A 94 -1.27 -7.38 9.92
N ILE A 95 -2.15 -7.68 10.86
CA ILE A 95 -2.44 -6.78 11.97
C ILE A 95 -1.18 -6.57 12.81
N ARG A 96 -0.47 -7.66 13.14
CA ARG A 96 0.78 -7.57 13.90
C ARG A 96 1.86 -6.80 13.14
N ALA A 97 1.90 -6.96 11.82
CA ALA A 97 2.87 -6.24 10.99
C ALA A 97 2.66 -4.73 11.11
N VAL A 98 1.41 -4.27 11.06
CA VAL A 98 1.10 -2.86 11.21
C VAL A 98 1.51 -2.36 12.60
N LEU A 99 1.25 -3.15 13.63
CA LEU A 99 1.61 -2.77 14.99
C LEU A 99 3.13 -2.69 15.19
N LYS A 100 3.90 -3.53 14.49
CA LYS A 100 5.35 -3.52 14.56
C LYS A 100 5.98 -2.42 13.73
N ALA A 101 5.31 -2.01 12.66
CA ALA A 101 5.89 -1.09 11.69
C ALA A 101 6.04 0.30 12.27
N GLN A 102 7.07 1.02 11.81
CA GLN A 102 7.31 2.41 12.14
C GLN A 102 7.45 3.18 10.84
N PRO A 103 7.03 4.45 10.79
CA PRO A 103 7.31 5.27 9.61
C PRO A 103 8.84 5.32 9.45
N GLY A 104 9.31 4.82 8.32
CA GLY A 104 10.73 4.77 8.03
C GLY A 104 11.12 5.83 7.02
N GLU A 105 12.14 5.51 6.22
CA GLU A 105 12.64 6.43 5.20
C GLU A 105 12.02 6.19 3.84
N TYR A 106 11.44 5.02 3.60
CA TYR A 106 10.96 4.63 2.28
C TYR A 106 9.56 5.17 2.02
N LEU A 107 9.38 5.76 0.85
CA LEU A 107 8.10 6.28 0.38
C LEU A 107 7.54 5.46 -0.79
N TYR A 108 8.35 4.62 -1.40
CA TYR A 108 7.97 3.86 -2.60
C TYR A 108 8.35 2.41 -2.48
N TYR A 109 7.57 1.56 -3.13
CA TYR A 109 7.95 0.17 -3.33
C TYR A 109 7.42 -0.32 -4.67
N VAL A 110 8.06 -1.35 -5.22
CA VAL A 110 7.64 -1.97 -6.47
C VAL A 110 7.86 -3.48 -6.34
N ALA A 111 6.92 -4.26 -6.86
CA ALA A 111 7.02 -5.71 -6.82
C ALA A 111 7.92 -6.22 -7.94
N LYS A 112 8.81 -7.15 -7.61
CA LYS A 112 9.62 -7.87 -8.59
C LYS A 112 8.81 -9.05 -9.14
N GLU A 113 9.35 -9.71 -10.17
CA GLU A 113 8.66 -10.84 -10.79
C GLU A 113 8.39 -11.98 -9.81
N ASP A 114 9.26 -12.19 -8.82
CA ASP A 114 9.09 -13.24 -7.83
C ASP A 114 8.09 -12.85 -6.72
N GLY A 115 7.57 -11.62 -6.75
CA GLY A 115 6.61 -11.14 -5.78
C GLY A 115 7.19 -10.39 -4.60
N HIS A 116 8.51 -10.43 -4.42
CA HIS A 116 9.16 -9.62 -3.39
C HIS A 116 9.19 -8.16 -3.82
N HIS A 117 9.36 -7.27 -2.86
CA HIS A 117 9.31 -5.83 -3.11
C HIS A 117 10.67 -5.18 -2.95
N VAL A 118 10.91 -4.14 -3.74
CA VAL A 118 12.07 -3.26 -3.60
C VAL A 118 11.56 -1.93 -3.07
N PHE A 119 12.24 -1.40 -2.06
CA PHE A 119 11.83 -0.17 -1.37
C PHE A 119 12.81 0.94 -1.67
N THR A 120 12.28 2.13 -1.97
CA THR A 120 13.12 3.29 -2.30
C THR A 120 12.59 4.54 -1.61
N LYS A 121 13.48 5.55 -1.49
CA LYS A 121 13.17 6.78 -0.75
C LYS A 121 12.64 7.90 -1.63
N THR A 122 13.05 7.93 -2.90
CA THR A 122 12.67 9.02 -3.80
C THR A 122 11.96 8.48 -5.03
N TYR A 123 11.22 9.37 -5.69
CA TYR A 123 10.54 8.99 -6.92
C TYR A 123 11.54 8.59 -8.02
N ASP A 124 12.68 9.28 -8.09
CA ASP A 124 13.70 8.93 -9.09
C ASP A 124 14.23 7.52 -8.88
N GLU A 125 14.50 7.15 -7.62
CA GLU A 125 14.93 5.79 -7.29
C GLU A 125 13.85 4.78 -7.64
N HIS A 126 12.60 5.09 -7.33
CA HIS A 126 11.47 4.22 -7.64
C HIS A 126 11.36 4.00 -9.15
N ARG A 127 11.46 5.07 -9.94
CA ARG A 127 11.38 4.97 -11.39
C ARG A 127 12.53 4.14 -11.94
N ALA A 128 13.75 4.34 -11.41
CA ALA A 128 14.91 3.57 -11.84
C ALA A 128 14.73 2.08 -11.57
N GLU A 129 14.21 1.72 -10.39
CA GLU A 129 13.95 0.33 -10.04
C GLU A 129 12.84 -0.26 -10.90
N THR A 130 11.81 0.51 -11.18
CA THR A 130 10.71 0.05 -12.04
C THR A 130 11.23 -0.26 -13.45
N GLU A 131 12.09 0.60 -13.99
CA GLU A 131 12.70 0.36 -15.30
C GLU A 131 13.60 -0.87 -15.28
N THR A 132 14.34 -1.09 -14.19
CA THR A 132 15.20 -2.26 -14.06
C THR A 132 14.40 -3.54 -14.03
N ILE A 133 13.29 -3.56 -13.28
CA ILE A 133 12.48 -4.75 -13.08
C ILE A 133 11.63 -5.06 -14.31
N TYR A 134 10.92 -4.06 -14.83
CA TYR A 134 9.99 -4.25 -15.95
C TYR A 134 10.61 -3.92 -17.28
N GLY A 135 11.83 -3.42 -17.24
CA GLY A 135 12.61 -3.13 -18.43
C GLY A 135 12.10 -1.93 -19.17
N SER A 136 12.95 -1.47 -20.08
CA SER A 136 12.59 -0.43 -21.04
C SER A 136 11.85 -1.04 -22.22
N SER A 137 11.41 -2.27 -22.08
CA SER A 137 10.68 -2.99 -23.10
C SER A 137 9.29 -2.43 -23.35
N SER A 138 8.92 -1.55 -22.50
CA SER A 138 7.67 -0.82 -22.67
C SER A 138 7.75 0.13 -23.85
#